data_2e30767285729d7683d1595b759997e6
#
_entry.id   2e30767285729d7683d1595b759997e6
#
_cell.length_a   1.000
_cell.length_b   1.000
_cell.length_c   1.000
_cell.angle_alpha   90.00
_cell.angle_beta   90.00
_cell.angle_gamma   90.00
#
_symmetry.space_group_name_H-M   'P 1'
#
loop_
_entity.id
_entity.type
_entity.pdbx_description
1 polymer ?
#
loop_
_entity_poly.entity_id
_entity_poly.type
_entity_poly.pdbx_seq_one_letter_code
_entity_poly.pdbx_strand_id
1 'polypeptide(L)'
;MGRQNWKPGNMLYPVPAVMVSCKRPGEKANIITVAWAGTICSDPAMVSISVRPDRYSHNIIEETGEFVINLVTEKLAYATDFCGVRSGRDIDKFAQMHLTELP
;
A
#
# COMPACT_ATOMS: atom_id res chain seq x y z
N MET A 1 -8.93 38.81 -4.99
CA MET A 1 -8.88 37.39 -4.64
C MET A 1 -7.93 37.18 -3.46
N GLY A 2 -8.44 36.64 -2.36
CA GLY A 2 -7.65 36.43 -1.15
C GLY A 2 -6.96 35.09 -1.12
N ARG A 3 -5.94 34.98 -0.26
CA ARG A 3 -5.26 33.72 0.04
C ARG A 3 -5.42 33.41 1.52
N GLN A 4 -5.42 32.14 1.85
CA GLN A 4 -5.41 31.67 3.23
C GLN A 4 -4.24 30.72 3.41
N ASN A 5 -3.54 30.89 4.52
CA ASN A 5 -2.49 29.97 4.93
C ASN A 5 -3.09 28.96 5.90
N TRP A 6 -3.08 27.69 5.52
CA TRP A 6 -3.63 26.62 6.32
C TRP A 6 -2.53 25.92 7.08
N LYS A 7 -2.90 25.32 8.21
CA LYS A 7 -1.99 24.44 8.92
C LYS A 7 -1.71 23.20 8.06
N PRO A 8 -0.50 22.64 8.16
CA PRO A 8 -0.20 21.39 7.45
C PRO A 8 -1.19 20.29 7.77
N GLY A 9 -1.60 19.54 6.77
CA GLY A 9 -2.55 18.44 6.94
C GLY A 9 -2.73 17.66 5.65
N ASN A 10 -3.59 16.65 5.71
CA ASN A 10 -3.85 15.76 4.58
C ASN A 10 -4.88 16.40 3.65
N MET A 11 -4.42 17.33 2.82
CA MET A 11 -5.30 18.19 2.01
C MET A 11 -5.39 17.79 0.54
N LEU A 12 -4.51 16.91 0.07
CA LEU A 12 -4.49 16.52 -1.35
C LEU A 12 -5.40 15.31 -1.57
N TYR A 13 -6.65 15.59 -1.89
CA TYR A 13 -7.68 14.60 -2.20
C TYR A 13 -8.35 14.93 -3.53
N PRO A 14 -8.90 13.94 -4.25
CA PRO A 14 -8.89 12.50 -3.91
C PRO A 14 -7.52 11.86 -4.16
N VAL A 15 -7.26 10.77 -3.43
CA VAL A 15 -6.06 9.95 -3.62
C VAL A 15 -6.47 8.51 -3.95
N PRO A 16 -5.66 7.78 -4.74
CA PRO A 16 -5.95 6.38 -4.99
C PRO A 16 -5.68 5.54 -3.75
N ALA A 17 -6.42 4.45 -3.60
CA ALA A 17 -6.10 3.41 -2.62
C ALA A 17 -5.71 2.16 -3.39
N VAL A 18 -4.53 1.64 -3.12
CA VAL A 18 -4.01 0.44 -3.79
C VAL A 18 -3.55 -0.56 -2.75
N MET A 19 -3.54 -1.85 -3.11
CA MET A 19 -2.99 -2.89 -2.27
C MET A 19 -1.59 -3.23 -2.75
N VAL A 20 -0.60 -3.08 -1.85
CA VAL A 20 0.80 -3.34 -2.16
C VAL A 20 1.21 -4.65 -1.50
N SER A 21 1.69 -5.58 -2.31
CA SER A 21 2.19 -6.86 -1.83
C SER A 21 3.71 -6.89 -1.86
N CYS A 22 4.29 -7.59 -0.89
CA CYS A 22 5.73 -7.78 -0.78
C CYS A 22 6.01 -9.09 -0.06
N LYS A 23 7.23 -9.61 -0.26
CA LYS A 23 7.58 -10.93 0.26
C LYS A 23 9.09 -11.06 0.40
N ARG A 24 9.53 -11.63 1.52
CA ARG A 24 10.90 -12.13 1.65
C ARG A 24 10.97 -13.54 1.03
N PRO A 25 12.12 -13.93 0.44
CA PRO A 25 12.28 -15.30 -0.06
C PRO A 25 12.02 -16.33 1.05
N GLY A 26 11.21 -17.34 0.75
CA GLY A 26 10.90 -18.43 1.68
C GLY A 26 9.85 -18.09 2.75
N GLU A 27 9.33 -16.87 2.78
CA GLU A 27 8.30 -16.45 3.72
C GLU A 27 6.96 -16.21 3.01
N LYS A 28 5.91 -16.07 3.80
CA LYS A 28 4.59 -15.72 3.27
C LYS A 28 4.59 -14.27 2.81
N ALA A 29 3.88 -13.99 1.73
CA ALA A 29 3.68 -12.63 1.27
C ALA A 29 2.82 -11.84 2.26
N ASN A 30 3.08 -10.54 2.35
CA ASN A 30 2.25 -9.61 3.07
C ASN A 30 1.61 -8.62 2.11
N ILE A 31 0.50 -8.06 2.50
CA ILE A 31 -0.21 -7.06 1.71
C ILE A 31 -0.65 -5.92 2.62
N ILE A 32 -0.52 -4.70 2.13
CA ILE A 32 -0.90 -3.49 2.86
C ILE A 32 -1.63 -2.55 1.91
N THR A 33 -2.65 -1.90 2.42
CA THR A 33 -3.35 -0.87 1.66
C THR A 33 -2.63 0.47 1.83
N VAL A 34 -2.34 1.11 0.71
CA VAL A 34 -1.61 2.38 0.66
C VAL A 34 -2.45 3.40 -0.08
N ALA A 35 -2.69 4.54 0.56
CA ALA A 35 -3.33 5.70 -0.06
C ALA A 35 -2.31 6.76 -0.46
N TRP A 36 -1.15 6.78 0.18
CA TRP A 36 -0.07 7.70 -0.18
C TRP A 36 0.78 7.07 -1.27
N ALA A 37 0.23 7.08 -2.50
CA ALA A 37 0.86 6.52 -3.68
C ALA A 37 0.62 7.46 -4.86
N GLY A 38 1.55 7.50 -5.79
CA GLY A 38 1.39 8.36 -6.95
C GLY A 38 2.43 8.14 -8.03
N THR A 39 2.17 8.74 -9.17
CA THR A 39 3.09 8.74 -10.29
C THR A 39 4.14 9.83 -10.08
N ILE A 40 5.40 9.47 -10.21
CA ILE A 40 6.52 10.42 -10.15
C ILE A 40 6.87 10.94 -11.54
N CYS A 41 6.95 10.03 -12.51
CA CYS A 41 7.46 10.35 -13.83
C CYS A 41 6.83 9.41 -14.86
N SER A 42 6.62 9.90 -16.09
CA SER A 42 6.04 9.10 -17.16
C SER A 42 7.09 8.47 -18.07
N ASP A 43 8.27 9.08 -18.16
CA ASP A 43 9.37 8.58 -19.02
C ASP A 43 10.72 8.86 -18.36
N PRO A 44 11.36 7.89 -17.70
CA PRO A 44 10.87 6.50 -17.50
C PRO A 44 9.65 6.45 -16.57
N ALA A 45 8.80 5.47 -16.74
CA ALA A 45 7.61 5.32 -15.90
C ALA A 45 8.03 5.00 -14.47
N MET A 46 7.65 5.86 -13.53
CA MET A 46 8.02 5.72 -12.12
C MET A 46 6.82 6.03 -11.22
N VAL A 47 6.68 5.24 -10.18
CA VAL A 47 5.68 5.44 -9.15
C VAL A 47 6.35 5.46 -7.78
N SER A 48 5.68 6.04 -6.81
CA SER A 48 6.12 6.03 -5.42
C SER A 48 5.00 5.56 -4.51
N ILE A 49 5.39 4.96 -3.40
CA ILE A 49 4.51 4.72 -2.27
C ILE A 49 5.20 5.22 -1.02
N SER A 50 4.40 5.65 -0.05
CA SER A 50 4.92 6.07 1.26
C SER A 50 4.44 5.08 2.30
N VAL A 51 5.39 4.41 2.96
CA VAL A 51 5.10 3.39 3.97
C VAL A 51 5.78 3.79 5.27
N ARG A 52 5.00 3.93 6.34
CA ARG A 52 5.55 4.31 7.63
C ARG A 52 6.44 3.19 8.19
N PRO A 53 7.53 3.55 8.93
CA PRO A 53 8.46 2.55 9.47
C PRO A 53 7.83 1.54 10.43
N ASP A 54 6.70 1.88 11.06
CA ASP A 54 6.01 0.99 11.99
C ASP A 54 5.12 -0.06 11.29
N ARG A 55 4.95 0.03 9.97
CA ARG A 55 4.16 -0.96 9.23
C ARG A 55 5.00 -2.20 8.94
N TYR A 56 4.35 -3.36 9.01
CA TYR A 56 5.03 -4.65 8.83
C TYR A 56 5.71 -4.76 7.46
N SER A 57 5.10 -4.24 6.42
CA SER A 57 5.65 -4.29 5.05
C SER A 57 6.89 -3.41 4.86
N HIS A 58 7.11 -2.41 5.71
CA HIS A 58 8.22 -1.47 5.55
C HIS A 58 9.58 -2.19 5.49
N ASN A 59 9.85 -3.03 6.46
CA ASN A 59 11.13 -3.74 6.53
C ASN A 59 11.27 -4.76 5.40
N ILE A 60 10.18 -5.38 4.99
CA ILE A 60 10.20 -6.34 3.88
C ILE A 60 10.62 -5.63 2.59
N ILE A 61 10.02 -4.49 2.30
CA ILE A 61 10.32 -3.72 1.09
C ILE A 61 11.75 -3.17 1.14
N GLU A 62 12.18 -2.68 2.30
CA GLU A 62 13.54 -2.16 2.47
C GLU A 62 14.59 -3.24 2.22
N GLU A 63 14.37 -4.44 2.74
CA GLU A 63 15.31 -5.56 2.57
C GLU A 63 15.33 -6.11 1.14
N THR A 64 14.14 -6.26 0.53
CA THR A 64 14.02 -6.91 -0.78
C THR A 64 14.19 -5.94 -1.95
N GLY A 65 13.88 -4.66 -1.73
CA GLY A 65 13.96 -3.64 -2.77
C GLY A 65 12.86 -3.76 -3.83
N GLU A 66 11.80 -4.52 -3.57
CA GLU A 66 10.73 -4.73 -4.56
C GLU A 66 9.35 -4.87 -3.92
N PHE A 67 8.35 -4.51 -4.67
CA PHE A 67 6.95 -4.64 -4.27
C PHE A 67 6.07 -4.65 -5.53
N VAL A 68 4.81 -5.07 -5.37
CA VAL A 68 3.83 -5.09 -6.44
C VAL A 68 2.64 -4.25 -6.05
N ILE A 69 2.22 -3.35 -6.92
CA ILE A 69 1.02 -2.54 -6.74
C ILE A 69 -0.15 -3.25 -7.43
N ASN A 70 -1.19 -3.53 -6.65
CA ASN A 70 -2.40 -4.19 -7.12
C ASN A 70 -3.53 -3.17 -7.13
N LEU A 71 -4.14 -2.95 -8.29
CA LEU A 71 -5.28 -2.05 -8.40
C LEU A 71 -6.52 -2.68 -7.77
N VAL A 72 -7.34 -1.86 -7.17
CA VAL A 72 -8.49 -2.31 -6.38
C VAL A 72 -9.77 -2.20 -7.20
N THR A 73 -10.63 -3.21 -7.09
CA THR A 73 -11.96 -3.21 -7.67
C THR A 73 -13.02 -3.06 -6.59
N GLU A 74 -14.25 -2.80 -6.99
CA GLU A 74 -15.38 -2.72 -6.05
C GLU A 74 -15.52 -3.99 -5.21
N LYS A 75 -15.30 -5.16 -5.83
CA LYS A 75 -15.37 -6.46 -5.12
C LYS A 75 -14.32 -6.58 -4.02
N LEU A 76 -13.22 -5.86 -4.13
CA LEU A 76 -12.13 -5.90 -3.18
C LEU A 76 -12.20 -4.79 -2.13
N ALA A 77 -13.29 -4.01 -2.08
CA ALA A 77 -13.39 -2.88 -1.16
C ALA A 77 -13.21 -3.28 0.30
N TYR A 78 -13.86 -4.35 0.74
CA TYR A 78 -13.72 -4.85 2.11
C TYR A 78 -12.30 -5.31 2.40
N ALA A 79 -11.70 -6.09 1.49
CA ALA A 79 -10.33 -6.58 1.66
C ALA A 79 -9.34 -5.41 1.69
N THR A 80 -9.57 -4.37 0.89
CA THR A 80 -8.73 -3.17 0.87
C THR A 80 -8.74 -2.47 2.23
N ASP A 81 -9.90 -2.27 2.82
CA ASP A 81 -10.02 -1.67 4.14
C ASP A 81 -9.36 -2.54 5.21
N PHE A 82 -9.67 -3.84 5.21
CA PHE A 82 -9.12 -4.79 6.15
C PHE A 82 -7.58 -4.79 6.13
N CYS A 83 -6.98 -4.85 4.94
CA CYS A 83 -5.52 -4.89 4.79
C CYS A 83 -4.84 -3.59 5.24
N GLY A 84 -5.58 -2.50 5.31
CA GLY A 84 -5.06 -1.21 5.77
C GLY A 84 -5.10 -1.03 7.28
N VAL A 85 -5.97 -1.76 8.00
CA VAL A 85 -6.17 -1.59 9.44
C VAL A 85 -5.61 -2.74 10.28
N ARG A 86 -5.15 -3.81 9.67
CA ARG A 86 -4.55 -4.97 10.36
C ARG A 86 -3.07 -5.07 10.04
N SER A 87 -2.31 -5.68 10.94
CA SER A 87 -0.89 -5.90 10.75
C SER A 87 -0.59 -7.32 10.29
N GLY A 88 0.33 -7.47 9.34
CA GLY A 88 0.85 -8.79 8.95
C GLY A 88 1.63 -9.50 10.04
N ARG A 89 2.00 -8.78 11.11
CA ARG A 89 2.60 -9.40 12.30
C ARG A 89 1.62 -10.29 13.04
N ASP A 90 0.33 -9.94 12.98
CA ASP A 90 -0.71 -10.59 13.78
C ASP A 90 -1.49 -11.63 12.98
N ILE A 91 -1.64 -11.44 11.69
CA ILE A 91 -2.50 -12.27 10.84
C ILE A 91 -1.90 -12.47 9.45
N ASP A 92 -2.36 -13.52 8.77
CA ASP A 92 -2.11 -13.76 7.35
C ASP A 92 -3.28 -13.16 6.56
N LYS A 93 -3.06 -11.99 5.98
CA LYS A 93 -4.09 -11.24 5.26
C LYS A 93 -4.58 -11.94 4.00
N PHE A 94 -3.69 -12.63 3.29
CA PHE A 94 -4.09 -13.39 2.10
C PHE A 94 -5.08 -14.49 2.48
N ALA A 95 -4.80 -15.23 3.54
CA ALA A 95 -5.69 -16.30 4.02
C ALA A 95 -7.01 -15.73 4.55
N GLN A 96 -6.95 -14.67 5.36
CA GLN A 96 -8.13 -14.06 5.97
C GLN A 96 -9.09 -13.48 4.93
N MET A 97 -8.58 -12.89 3.87
CA MET A 97 -9.38 -12.27 2.82
C MET A 97 -9.57 -13.16 1.59
N HIS A 98 -9.15 -14.41 1.67
CA HIS A 98 -9.27 -15.37 0.56
C HIS A 98 -8.62 -14.87 -0.74
N LEU A 99 -7.48 -14.20 -0.60
CA LEU A 99 -6.72 -13.70 -1.74
C LEU A 99 -5.73 -14.74 -2.21
N THR A 100 -5.47 -14.76 -3.51
CA THR A 100 -4.52 -15.69 -4.13
C THR A 100 -3.19 -14.99 -4.38
N GLU A 101 -2.11 -15.61 -3.86
CA GLU A 101 -0.75 -15.15 -4.14
C GLU A 101 -0.29 -15.72 -5.46
N LEU A 102 0.11 -14.84 -6.40
CA LEU A 102 0.69 -15.25 -7.67
C LEU A 102 2.21 -15.27 -7.58
N PRO A 103 2.88 -16.16 -8.35
CA PRO A 103 4.34 -16.24 -8.37
C PRO A 103 5.00 -14.95 -8.87
#